data_50996526f90e73789a9ce9686e1800d6
#
_entry.id   50996526f90e73789a9ce9686e1800d6
#
_cell.length_a   1.000
_cell.length_b   1.000
_cell.length_c   1.000
_cell.angle_alpha   90.00
_cell.angle_beta   90.00
_cell.angle_gamma   90.00
#
_symmetry.space_group_name_H-M   'P 1'
#
loop_
_entity.id
_entity.type
_entity.pdbx_description
1 polymer ?
#
loop_
_entity_poly.entity_id
_entity_poly.type
_entity_poly.pdbx_seq_one_letter_code
_entity_poly.pdbx_strand_id
1 'polypeptide(L)'
;NVKIEYEVTSGQGDQTILKQLSDQAIADGVDAIIPIATTAAQIAALSAEETKTPVVYAAVSDPETAKLTGIDCVTGTSDALNTDFIMDMMFAQNPNTAKVGLLYSLSEPNSAKPIADAKAYLDTKGIEYVEQTANTNDEVVAAASALIAAGVDAVFTPTDNVIMAAELAIYEDLAKNGIPHYTGADSFVRNGAYATCGVNYTDLGSQTADLA
;
A
#
# COMPACT_ATOMS: atom_id res chain seq x y z
N ASN A 1 33.88 -9.15 -11.23
CA ASN A 1 32.99 -9.02 -10.05
C ASN A 1 32.83 -7.55 -9.75
N VAL A 2 31.65 -7.03 -9.90
CA VAL A 2 31.30 -5.67 -9.44
C VAL A 2 31.02 -5.78 -7.95
N LYS A 3 31.62 -4.90 -7.14
CA LYS A 3 31.28 -4.76 -5.73
C LYS A 3 30.09 -3.81 -5.65
N ILE A 4 28.99 -4.28 -5.09
CA ILE A 4 27.80 -3.45 -4.84
C ILE A 4 27.90 -2.95 -3.39
N GLU A 5 27.79 -1.65 -3.21
CA GLU A 5 27.61 -1.01 -1.91
C GLU A 5 26.21 -0.40 -1.88
N TYR A 6 25.51 -0.56 -0.77
CA TYR A 6 24.17 0.01 -0.62
C TYR A 6 24.00 0.62 0.77
N GLU A 7 23.19 1.66 0.83
CA GLU A 7 22.75 2.31 2.06
C GLU A 7 21.23 2.23 2.14
N VAL A 8 20.69 1.92 3.32
CA VAL A 8 19.25 1.85 3.55
C VAL A 8 18.86 2.96 4.51
N THR A 9 17.94 3.82 4.05
CA THR A 9 17.40 4.92 4.83
C THR A 9 15.88 4.85 4.87
N SER A 10 15.24 5.48 5.85
CA SER A 10 13.79 5.51 5.96
C SER A 10 13.28 6.92 6.20
N GLY A 11 12.32 7.36 5.38
CA GLY A 11 11.58 8.60 5.57
C GLY A 11 10.42 8.48 6.56
N GLN A 12 10.12 7.29 7.06
CA GLN A 12 9.04 7.02 8.03
C GLN A 12 7.68 7.59 7.63
N GLY A 13 7.39 7.63 6.33
CA GLY A 13 6.16 8.21 5.79
C GLY A 13 6.15 9.74 5.67
N ASP A 14 7.19 10.44 6.12
CA ASP A 14 7.30 11.89 6.00
C ASP A 14 7.89 12.30 4.64
N GLN A 15 7.10 13.02 3.85
CA GLN A 15 7.49 13.43 2.50
C GLN A 15 8.68 14.40 2.49
N THR A 16 8.83 15.22 3.52
CA THR A 16 9.97 16.15 3.65
C THR A 16 11.26 15.38 3.89
N ILE A 17 11.22 14.38 4.77
CA ILE A 17 12.36 13.51 5.03
C ILE A 17 12.72 12.71 3.78
N LEU A 18 11.73 12.11 3.09
CA LEU A 18 11.94 11.38 1.83
C LEU A 18 12.63 12.25 0.78
N LYS A 19 12.19 13.52 0.65
CA LYS A 19 12.81 14.48 -0.29
C LYS A 19 14.27 14.77 0.09
N GLN A 20 14.56 15.03 1.37
CA GLN A 20 15.91 15.27 1.85
C GLN A 20 16.84 14.07 1.62
N LEU A 21 16.36 12.85 1.88
CA LEU A 21 17.14 11.62 1.67
C LEU A 21 17.42 11.39 0.17
N SER A 22 16.44 11.64 -0.70
CA SER A 22 16.61 11.50 -2.15
C SER A 22 17.59 12.54 -2.69
N ASP A 23 17.50 13.80 -2.27
CA ASP A 23 18.41 14.86 -2.68
C ASP A 23 19.83 14.59 -2.18
N GLN A 24 19.98 14.08 -0.95
CA GLN A 24 21.27 13.71 -0.40
C GLN A 24 21.92 12.57 -1.18
N ALA A 25 21.18 11.51 -1.48
CA ALA A 25 21.69 10.39 -2.27
C ALA A 25 22.22 10.87 -3.65
N ILE A 26 21.47 11.76 -4.31
CA ILE A 26 21.92 12.36 -5.58
C ILE A 26 23.19 13.20 -5.40
N ALA A 27 23.28 14.02 -4.33
CA ALA A 27 24.43 14.84 -4.04
C ALA A 27 25.67 13.99 -3.71
N ASP A 28 25.50 12.84 -3.09
CA ASP A 28 26.55 11.87 -2.78
C ASP A 28 27.01 11.07 -4.01
N GLY A 29 26.30 11.20 -5.14
CA GLY A 29 26.68 10.62 -6.42
C GLY A 29 26.42 9.11 -6.52
N VAL A 30 25.31 8.62 -5.95
CA VAL A 30 24.91 7.22 -6.09
C VAL A 30 24.64 6.86 -7.55
N ASP A 31 24.92 5.63 -7.95
CA ASP A 31 24.67 5.13 -9.30
C ASP A 31 23.18 4.91 -9.60
N ALA A 32 22.38 4.59 -8.56
CA ALA A 32 20.93 4.44 -8.64
C ALA A 32 20.24 4.67 -7.27
N ILE A 33 18.96 5.02 -7.31
CA ILE A 33 18.08 5.07 -6.13
C ILE A 33 17.01 3.99 -6.28
N ILE A 34 16.80 3.21 -5.23
CA ILE A 34 15.76 2.18 -5.19
C ILE A 34 14.70 2.58 -4.15
N PRO A 35 13.73 3.44 -4.52
CA PRO A 35 12.65 3.81 -3.62
C PRO A 35 11.64 2.67 -3.49
N ILE A 36 11.16 2.44 -2.26
CA ILE A 36 10.14 1.44 -1.97
C ILE A 36 8.82 2.14 -1.67
N ALA A 37 7.75 1.71 -2.31
CA ALA A 37 6.39 2.25 -2.27
C ALA A 37 6.19 3.55 -3.07
N THR A 38 4.92 3.86 -3.37
CA THR A 38 4.50 4.88 -4.34
C THR A 38 5.00 6.27 -3.99
N THR A 39 4.80 6.73 -2.77
CA THR A 39 5.20 8.09 -2.34
C THR A 39 6.70 8.30 -2.42
N ALA A 40 7.49 7.31 -1.99
CA ALA A 40 8.94 7.37 -2.07
C ALA A 40 9.42 7.39 -3.54
N ALA A 41 8.80 6.60 -4.41
CA ALA A 41 9.10 6.55 -5.83
C ALA A 41 8.82 7.89 -6.54
N GLN A 42 7.67 8.52 -6.25
CA GLN A 42 7.32 9.83 -6.78
C GLN A 42 8.34 10.91 -6.39
N ILE A 43 8.73 10.91 -5.12
CA ILE A 43 9.69 11.89 -4.59
C ILE A 43 11.10 11.66 -5.17
N ALA A 44 11.56 10.41 -5.23
CA ALA A 44 12.86 10.08 -5.82
C ALA A 44 12.92 10.43 -7.32
N ALA A 45 11.86 10.13 -8.08
CA ALA A 45 11.76 10.50 -9.48
C ALA A 45 11.83 12.02 -9.71
N LEU A 46 11.13 12.80 -8.85
CA LEU A 46 11.17 14.25 -8.87
C LEU A 46 12.57 14.78 -8.54
N SER A 47 13.25 14.23 -7.54
CA SER A 47 14.61 14.63 -7.16
C SER A 47 15.61 14.32 -8.28
N ALA A 48 15.45 13.22 -8.99
CA ALA A 48 16.33 12.78 -10.06
C ALA A 48 16.09 13.47 -11.42
N GLU A 49 15.07 14.33 -11.53
CA GLU A 49 14.63 14.91 -12.81
C GLU A 49 15.75 15.65 -13.57
N GLU A 50 16.55 16.46 -12.87
CA GLU A 50 17.62 17.24 -13.49
C GLU A 50 18.89 16.41 -13.72
N THR A 51 19.26 15.56 -12.77
CA THR A 51 20.52 14.79 -12.82
C THR A 51 20.41 13.54 -13.67
N LYS A 52 19.19 13.07 -13.96
CA LYS A 52 18.89 11.79 -14.62
C LYS A 52 19.48 10.59 -13.87
N THR A 53 19.66 10.71 -12.56
CA THR A 53 20.06 9.58 -11.72
C THR A 53 19.02 8.45 -11.88
N PRO A 54 19.44 7.21 -12.19
CA PRO A 54 18.54 6.09 -12.33
C PRO A 54 17.68 5.86 -11.10
N VAL A 55 16.37 5.71 -11.28
CA VAL A 55 15.42 5.39 -10.21
C VAL A 55 14.73 4.08 -10.57
N VAL A 56 14.94 3.05 -9.74
CA VAL A 56 14.33 1.75 -9.92
C VAL A 56 13.36 1.49 -8.75
N TYR A 57 12.10 1.86 -8.93
CA TYR A 57 11.13 1.75 -7.84
C TYR A 57 10.72 0.29 -7.58
N ALA A 58 10.47 -0.02 -6.32
CA ALA A 58 9.90 -1.28 -5.87
C ALA A 58 8.50 -1.07 -5.31
N ALA A 59 7.57 -1.97 -5.64
CA ALA A 59 6.23 -2.03 -5.07
C ALA A 59 5.44 -0.71 -5.25
N VAL A 60 5.26 -0.28 -6.49
CA VAL A 60 4.35 0.80 -6.84
C VAL A 60 3.08 0.21 -7.44
N SER A 61 1.94 0.42 -6.78
CA SER A 61 0.69 -0.26 -7.15
C SER A 61 0.13 0.17 -8.51
N ASP A 62 0.23 1.46 -8.83
CA ASP A 62 -0.18 2.02 -10.13
C ASP A 62 0.85 3.05 -10.62
N PRO A 63 1.88 2.62 -11.37
CA PRO A 63 2.91 3.51 -11.86
C PRO A 63 2.40 4.58 -12.84
N GLU A 64 1.31 4.31 -13.57
CA GLU A 64 0.71 5.26 -14.51
C GLU A 64 0.04 6.41 -13.74
N THR A 65 -0.86 6.10 -12.81
CA THR A 65 -1.50 7.10 -11.94
C THR A 65 -0.48 7.84 -11.08
N ALA A 66 0.59 7.16 -10.64
CA ALA A 66 1.70 7.77 -9.92
C ALA A 66 2.59 8.67 -10.80
N LYS A 67 2.37 8.71 -12.12
CA LYS A 67 3.15 9.48 -13.10
C LYS A 67 4.64 9.09 -13.14
N LEU A 68 4.92 7.81 -13.00
CA LEU A 68 6.27 7.23 -13.03
C LEU A 68 6.60 6.58 -14.38
N THR A 69 5.64 6.57 -15.32
CA THR A 69 5.81 5.99 -16.65
C THR A 69 6.26 7.03 -17.67
N GLY A 70 7.03 6.59 -18.68
CA GLY A 70 7.50 7.48 -19.75
C GLY A 70 8.62 8.44 -19.36
N ILE A 71 9.31 8.19 -18.24
CA ILE A 71 10.49 8.94 -17.79
C ILE A 71 11.73 8.06 -18.03
N ASP A 72 12.65 8.53 -18.88
CA ASP A 72 13.79 7.73 -19.38
C ASP A 72 14.67 7.10 -18.28
N CYS A 73 14.82 7.78 -17.13
CA CYS A 73 15.64 7.31 -16.00
C CYS A 73 14.84 6.61 -14.90
N VAL A 74 13.57 6.31 -15.12
CA VAL A 74 12.68 5.72 -14.10
C VAL A 74 12.08 4.41 -14.60
N THR A 75 12.26 3.34 -13.85
CA THR A 75 11.65 2.03 -14.08
C THR A 75 11.36 1.36 -12.73
N GLY A 76 10.79 0.16 -12.73
CA GLY A 76 10.61 -0.59 -11.50
C GLY A 76 9.53 -1.67 -11.58
N THR A 77 9.14 -2.15 -10.41
CA THR A 77 8.18 -3.25 -10.25
C THR A 77 6.88 -2.78 -9.61
N SER A 78 5.77 -3.38 -10.05
CA SER A 78 4.43 -3.06 -9.52
C SER A 78 3.93 -4.16 -8.60
N ASP A 79 3.28 -3.76 -7.53
CA ASP A 79 2.47 -4.60 -6.64
C ASP A 79 0.97 -4.41 -6.86
N ALA A 80 0.56 -4.15 -8.10
CA ALA A 80 -0.84 -3.95 -8.46
C ALA A 80 -1.75 -5.02 -7.85
N LEU A 81 -2.79 -4.58 -7.14
CA LEU A 81 -3.67 -5.45 -6.39
C LEU A 81 -4.80 -5.97 -7.29
N ASN A 82 -5.05 -7.28 -7.23
CA ASN A 82 -6.28 -7.85 -7.80
C ASN A 82 -7.40 -7.74 -6.76
N THR A 83 -8.03 -6.58 -6.69
CA THR A 83 -9.08 -6.27 -5.72
C THR A 83 -10.28 -7.19 -5.87
N ASP A 84 -10.69 -7.50 -7.11
CA ASP A 84 -11.83 -8.39 -7.38
C ASP A 84 -11.59 -9.78 -6.78
N PHE A 85 -10.37 -10.29 -6.87
CA PHE A 85 -10.05 -11.59 -6.28
C PHE A 85 -10.13 -11.58 -4.74
N ILE A 86 -9.73 -10.48 -4.10
CA ILE A 86 -9.86 -10.35 -2.64
C ILE A 86 -11.34 -10.27 -2.25
N MET A 87 -12.15 -9.55 -3.01
CA MET A 87 -13.60 -9.50 -2.80
C MET A 87 -14.23 -10.89 -3.02
N ASP A 88 -13.87 -11.60 -4.08
CA ASP A 88 -14.36 -12.98 -4.33
C ASP A 88 -13.98 -13.93 -3.17
N MET A 89 -12.77 -13.83 -2.66
CA MET A 89 -12.31 -14.59 -1.48
C MET A 89 -13.15 -14.24 -0.24
N MET A 90 -13.40 -12.95 0.00
CA MET A 90 -14.24 -12.48 1.13
C MET A 90 -15.64 -13.11 1.07
N PHE A 91 -16.31 -13.03 -0.08
CA PHE A 91 -17.66 -13.59 -0.24
C PHE A 91 -17.70 -15.12 -0.29
N ALA A 92 -16.62 -15.77 -0.75
CA ALA A 92 -16.51 -17.22 -0.69
C ALA A 92 -16.38 -17.74 0.75
N GLN A 93 -15.66 -17.02 1.61
CA GLN A 93 -15.47 -17.37 3.01
C GLN A 93 -16.65 -16.93 3.90
N ASN A 94 -17.25 -15.79 3.58
CA ASN A 94 -18.42 -15.26 4.29
C ASN A 94 -19.53 -14.86 3.31
N PRO A 95 -20.32 -15.82 2.81
CA PRO A 95 -21.35 -15.57 1.79
C PRO A 95 -22.53 -14.73 2.29
N ASN A 96 -22.65 -14.52 3.61
CA ASN A 96 -23.69 -13.69 4.21
C ASN A 96 -23.27 -12.23 4.42
N THR A 97 -22.08 -11.83 3.97
CA THR A 97 -21.62 -10.44 4.03
C THR A 97 -22.60 -9.53 3.30
N ALA A 98 -23.22 -8.61 4.02
CA ALA A 98 -24.18 -7.63 3.50
C ALA A 98 -23.64 -6.18 3.57
N LYS A 99 -22.67 -5.93 4.45
CA LYS A 99 -22.05 -4.61 4.63
C LYS A 99 -20.55 -4.71 4.81
N VAL A 100 -19.79 -4.00 3.98
CA VAL A 100 -18.32 -3.99 4.02
C VAL A 100 -17.78 -2.65 4.49
N GLY A 101 -16.82 -2.65 5.42
CA GLY A 101 -16.03 -1.48 5.79
C GLY A 101 -14.86 -1.31 4.84
N LEU A 102 -14.67 -0.10 4.30
CA LEU A 102 -13.50 0.27 3.51
C LEU A 102 -12.64 1.19 4.36
N LEU A 103 -11.46 0.71 4.77
CA LEU A 103 -10.53 1.43 5.65
C LEU A 103 -9.23 1.75 4.90
N TYR A 104 -8.92 3.03 4.74
CA TYR A 104 -7.74 3.46 3.97
C TYR A 104 -7.29 4.86 4.34
N SER A 105 -6.10 5.27 3.88
CA SER A 105 -5.57 6.62 4.04
C SER A 105 -5.70 7.43 2.76
N LEU A 106 -6.16 8.68 2.89
CA LEU A 106 -6.17 9.64 1.78
C LEU A 106 -4.77 10.16 1.43
N SER A 107 -3.80 10.00 2.33
CA SER A 107 -2.39 10.35 2.08
C SER A 107 -1.63 9.29 1.27
N GLU A 108 -2.24 8.12 1.03
CA GLU A 108 -1.67 6.99 0.30
C GLU A 108 -2.26 6.89 -1.12
N PRO A 109 -1.57 7.41 -2.17
CA PRO A 109 -2.09 7.39 -3.54
C PRO A 109 -2.37 5.99 -4.08
N ASN A 110 -1.62 4.98 -3.61
CA ASN A 110 -1.78 3.57 -3.95
C ASN A 110 -3.11 2.97 -3.45
N SER A 111 -3.78 3.60 -2.49
CA SER A 111 -5.09 3.14 -1.99
C SER A 111 -6.25 3.56 -2.89
N ALA A 112 -6.10 4.63 -3.68
CA ALA A 112 -7.21 5.22 -4.43
C ALA A 112 -7.85 4.26 -5.44
N LYS A 113 -7.04 3.62 -6.31
CA LYS A 113 -7.55 2.70 -7.32
C LYS A 113 -8.16 1.43 -6.71
N PRO A 114 -7.50 0.69 -5.79
CA PRO A 114 -8.12 -0.49 -5.18
C PRO A 114 -9.41 -0.20 -4.43
N ILE A 115 -9.54 0.96 -3.78
CA ILE A 115 -10.80 1.37 -3.13
C ILE A 115 -11.89 1.64 -4.16
N ALA A 116 -11.57 2.30 -5.28
CA ALA A 116 -12.53 2.50 -6.36
C ALA A 116 -12.98 1.16 -6.98
N ASP A 117 -12.05 0.23 -7.21
CA ASP A 117 -12.33 -1.11 -7.72
C ASP A 117 -13.23 -1.90 -6.73
N ALA A 118 -12.92 -1.85 -5.42
CA ALA A 118 -13.76 -2.49 -4.38
C ALA A 118 -15.19 -1.93 -4.36
N LYS A 119 -15.36 -0.61 -4.45
CA LYS A 119 -16.67 0.04 -4.52
C LYS A 119 -17.44 -0.41 -5.77
N ALA A 120 -16.80 -0.40 -6.93
CA ALA A 120 -17.41 -0.85 -8.17
C ALA A 120 -17.86 -2.32 -8.08
N TYR A 121 -17.02 -3.19 -7.50
CA TYR A 121 -17.35 -4.59 -7.25
C TYR A 121 -18.59 -4.74 -6.33
N LEU A 122 -18.60 -4.04 -5.19
CA LEU A 122 -19.69 -4.08 -4.22
C LEU A 122 -21.00 -3.55 -4.81
N ASP A 123 -20.93 -2.47 -5.59
CA ASP A 123 -22.08 -1.89 -6.31
C ASP A 123 -22.71 -2.89 -7.28
N THR A 124 -21.89 -3.67 -8.03
CA THR A 124 -22.40 -4.70 -8.95
C THR A 124 -23.15 -5.81 -8.23
N LYS A 125 -22.85 -6.07 -6.97
CA LYS A 125 -23.50 -7.08 -6.13
C LYS A 125 -24.62 -6.52 -5.25
N GLY A 126 -24.82 -5.20 -5.22
CA GLY A 126 -25.79 -4.54 -4.35
C GLY A 126 -25.44 -4.65 -2.85
N ILE A 127 -24.16 -4.75 -2.53
CA ILE A 127 -23.65 -4.83 -1.16
C ILE A 127 -23.40 -3.43 -0.61
N GLU A 128 -23.89 -3.16 0.59
CA GLU A 128 -23.68 -1.89 1.28
C GLU A 128 -22.21 -1.77 1.73
N TYR A 129 -21.65 -0.56 1.67
CA TYR A 129 -20.33 -0.30 2.25
C TYR A 129 -20.28 1.03 3.02
N VAL A 130 -19.36 1.09 3.98
CA VAL A 130 -19.06 2.27 4.80
C VAL A 130 -17.58 2.58 4.68
N GLU A 131 -17.25 3.80 4.30
CA GLU A 131 -15.87 4.27 4.20
C GLU A 131 -15.44 4.94 5.50
N GLN A 132 -14.23 4.61 5.95
CA GLN A 132 -13.51 5.34 6.99
C GLN A 132 -12.09 5.61 6.52
N THR A 133 -11.63 6.82 6.73
CA THR A 133 -10.27 7.24 6.35
C THR A 133 -9.48 7.67 7.58
N ALA A 134 -8.18 7.42 7.54
CA ALA A 134 -7.26 7.75 8.62
C ALA A 134 -5.87 8.07 8.07
N ASN A 135 -5.16 9.01 8.68
CA ASN A 135 -3.80 9.40 8.28
C ASN A 135 -2.79 9.27 9.44
N THR A 136 -3.25 8.88 10.62
CA THR A 136 -2.42 8.63 11.81
C THR A 136 -2.89 7.36 12.53
N ASN A 137 -2.04 6.76 13.35
CA ASN A 137 -2.39 5.55 14.11
C ASN A 137 -3.63 5.75 14.99
N ASP A 138 -3.74 6.90 15.66
CA ASP A 138 -4.89 7.19 16.52
C ASP A 138 -6.20 7.31 15.71
N GLU A 139 -6.12 7.92 14.52
CA GLU A 139 -7.25 7.99 13.60
C GLU A 139 -7.65 6.60 13.08
N VAL A 140 -6.68 5.70 12.82
CA VAL A 140 -6.96 4.31 12.40
C VAL A 140 -7.75 3.56 13.47
N VAL A 141 -7.36 3.69 14.75
CA VAL A 141 -8.09 3.08 15.87
C VAL A 141 -9.51 3.64 15.97
N ALA A 142 -9.68 4.95 15.82
CA ALA A 142 -10.99 5.58 15.83
C ALA A 142 -11.85 5.13 14.63
N ALA A 143 -11.26 5.03 13.43
CA ALA A 143 -11.91 4.58 12.22
C ALA A 143 -12.37 3.11 12.31
N ALA A 144 -11.51 2.22 12.82
CA ALA A 144 -11.88 0.82 13.08
C ALA A 144 -13.04 0.71 14.06
N SER A 145 -13.01 1.49 15.15
CA SER A 145 -14.11 1.55 16.13
C SER A 145 -15.42 2.05 15.49
N ALA A 146 -15.35 3.01 14.59
CA ALA A 146 -16.50 3.52 13.85
C ALA A 146 -17.10 2.46 12.91
N LEU A 147 -16.26 1.66 12.22
CA LEU A 147 -16.72 0.55 11.39
C LEU A 147 -17.39 -0.54 12.22
N ILE A 148 -16.84 -0.90 13.39
CA ILE A 148 -17.45 -1.83 14.32
C ILE A 148 -18.84 -1.31 14.76
N ALA A 149 -18.93 -0.04 15.14
CA ALA A 149 -20.20 0.58 15.53
C ALA A 149 -21.23 0.67 14.39
N ALA A 150 -20.75 0.79 13.13
CA ALA A 150 -21.60 0.76 11.96
C ALA A 150 -22.13 -0.64 11.60
N GLY A 151 -21.65 -1.68 12.30
CA GLY A 151 -22.09 -3.07 12.11
C GLY A 151 -21.70 -3.63 10.75
N VAL A 152 -20.45 -3.42 10.32
CA VAL A 152 -19.92 -4.04 9.11
C VAL A 152 -19.64 -5.53 9.35
N ASP A 153 -19.81 -6.35 8.33
CA ASP A 153 -19.59 -7.81 8.39
C ASP A 153 -18.13 -8.19 8.07
N ALA A 154 -17.42 -7.33 7.39
CA ALA A 154 -16.00 -7.48 7.03
C ALA A 154 -15.37 -6.11 6.79
N VAL A 155 -14.04 -6.01 6.90
CA VAL A 155 -13.27 -4.82 6.54
C VAL A 155 -12.31 -5.17 5.40
N PHE A 156 -12.16 -4.25 4.45
CA PHE A 156 -11.15 -4.28 3.40
C PHE A 156 -10.20 -3.08 3.51
N THR A 157 -8.90 -3.36 3.44
CA THR A 157 -7.82 -2.38 3.31
C THR A 157 -6.89 -2.78 2.17
N PRO A 158 -6.55 -1.90 1.23
CA PRO A 158 -5.57 -2.19 0.18
C PRO A 158 -4.13 -2.28 0.74
N THR A 159 -3.10 -2.08 -0.11
CA THR A 159 -1.69 -2.00 0.29
C THR A 159 -1.36 -0.65 0.94
N ASP A 160 -2.06 -0.30 1.99
CA ASP A 160 -1.99 1.00 2.67
C ASP A 160 -0.98 0.96 3.83
N ASN A 161 0.07 1.78 3.74
CA ASN A 161 1.16 1.77 4.72
C ASN A 161 0.75 2.38 6.07
N VAL A 162 -0.17 3.36 6.06
CA VAL A 162 -0.66 4.00 7.29
C VAL A 162 -1.50 3.01 8.09
N ILE A 163 -2.44 2.34 7.42
CA ILE A 163 -3.29 1.35 8.09
C ILE A 163 -2.44 0.15 8.55
N MET A 164 -1.52 -0.32 7.72
CA MET A 164 -0.62 -1.44 8.04
C MET A 164 0.20 -1.17 9.32
N ALA A 165 0.72 0.04 9.47
CA ALA A 165 1.49 0.42 10.66
C ALA A 165 0.67 0.36 11.97
N ALA A 166 -0.65 0.54 11.87
CA ALA A 166 -1.58 0.51 13.00
C ALA A 166 -2.30 -0.83 13.18
N GLU A 167 -2.07 -1.84 12.32
CA GLU A 167 -2.82 -3.11 12.32
C GLU A 167 -2.80 -3.79 13.70
N LEU A 168 -1.65 -3.81 14.39
CA LEU A 168 -1.52 -4.37 15.73
C LEU A 168 -2.43 -3.70 16.77
N ALA A 169 -2.89 -2.48 16.52
CA ALA A 169 -3.77 -1.76 17.42
C ALA A 169 -5.27 -2.03 17.18
N ILE A 170 -5.64 -2.57 16.00
CA ILE A 170 -7.04 -2.72 15.61
C ILE A 170 -7.48 -4.19 15.44
N TYR A 171 -6.56 -5.12 15.12
CA TYR A 171 -6.93 -6.49 14.76
C TYR A 171 -7.69 -7.23 15.86
N GLU A 172 -7.31 -7.05 17.13
CA GLU A 172 -7.99 -7.73 18.25
C GLU A 172 -9.44 -7.27 18.41
N ASP A 173 -9.71 -5.98 18.25
CA ASP A 173 -11.05 -5.44 18.41
C ASP A 173 -11.94 -5.84 17.24
N LEU A 174 -11.42 -5.88 16.01
CA LEU A 174 -12.13 -6.44 14.87
C LEU A 174 -12.45 -7.92 15.09
N ALA A 175 -11.45 -8.72 15.49
CA ALA A 175 -11.62 -10.15 15.75
C ALA A 175 -12.62 -10.45 16.88
N LYS A 176 -12.57 -9.70 18.00
CA LYS A 176 -13.54 -9.83 19.11
C LYS A 176 -14.98 -9.57 18.68
N ASN A 177 -15.16 -8.70 17.68
CA ASN A 177 -16.49 -8.40 17.11
C ASN A 177 -16.86 -9.32 15.94
N GLY A 178 -16.02 -10.32 15.60
CA GLY A 178 -16.28 -11.27 14.53
C GLY A 178 -16.17 -10.65 13.14
N ILE A 179 -15.43 -9.57 12.98
CA ILE A 179 -15.26 -8.82 11.74
C ILE A 179 -13.90 -9.19 11.13
N PRO A 180 -13.85 -10.02 10.07
CA PRO A 180 -12.60 -10.36 9.40
C PRO A 180 -12.06 -9.15 8.63
N HIS A 181 -10.73 -8.92 8.76
CA HIS A 181 -10.02 -7.89 8.02
C HIS A 181 -9.30 -8.50 6.81
N TYR A 182 -9.77 -8.19 5.62
CA TYR A 182 -9.17 -8.59 4.33
C TYR A 182 -8.26 -7.49 3.81
N THR A 183 -7.07 -7.85 3.35
CA THR A 183 -6.04 -6.85 3.07
C THR A 183 -5.27 -7.14 1.79
N GLY A 184 -4.57 -6.12 1.28
CA GLY A 184 -3.79 -6.20 0.05
C GLY A 184 -2.37 -6.74 0.22
N ALA A 185 -1.88 -6.98 1.45
CA ALA A 185 -0.50 -7.39 1.68
C ALA A 185 -0.35 -8.40 2.84
N ASP A 186 0.63 -9.28 2.73
CA ASP A 186 0.93 -10.31 3.73
C ASP A 186 1.42 -9.73 5.07
N SER A 187 2.01 -8.53 5.06
CA SER A 187 2.41 -7.80 6.26
C SER A 187 1.26 -7.52 7.22
N PHE A 188 0.06 -7.27 6.71
CA PHE A 188 -1.13 -7.12 7.54
C PHE A 188 -1.47 -8.43 8.27
N VAL A 189 -1.42 -9.57 7.56
CA VAL A 189 -1.74 -10.88 8.16
C VAL A 189 -0.72 -11.26 9.23
N ARG A 190 0.56 -10.92 9.02
CA ARG A 190 1.58 -11.09 10.07
C ARG A 190 1.30 -10.26 11.32
N ASN A 191 0.58 -9.15 11.18
CA ASN A 191 0.18 -8.25 12.25
C ASN A 191 -1.26 -8.52 12.78
N GLY A 192 -1.92 -9.57 12.32
CA GLY A 192 -3.19 -10.03 12.88
C GLY A 192 -4.41 -9.91 11.96
N ALA A 193 -4.30 -9.32 10.76
CA ALA A 193 -5.39 -9.33 9.80
C ALA A 193 -5.79 -10.76 9.42
N TYR A 194 -7.05 -10.93 9.00
CA TYR A 194 -7.62 -12.25 8.79
C TYR A 194 -7.07 -12.95 7.54
N ALA A 195 -7.04 -12.28 6.42
CA ALA A 195 -6.59 -12.86 5.16
C ALA A 195 -6.11 -11.83 4.14
N THR A 196 -5.26 -12.26 3.23
CA THR A 196 -4.80 -11.49 2.08
C THR A 196 -4.72 -12.37 0.84
N CYS A 197 -4.79 -11.75 -0.33
CA CYS A 197 -4.28 -12.29 -1.58
C CYS A 197 -3.38 -11.21 -2.20
N GLY A 198 -2.24 -11.00 -1.58
CA GLY A 198 -1.26 -10.00 -1.95
C GLY A 198 -0.05 -10.57 -2.70
N VAL A 199 0.86 -9.67 -3.05
CA VAL A 199 2.11 -9.97 -3.74
C VAL A 199 3.12 -10.59 -2.77
N ASN A 200 3.94 -11.52 -3.25
CA ASN A 200 5.15 -11.95 -2.55
C ASN A 200 6.24 -10.88 -2.68
N TYR A 201 6.44 -10.10 -1.64
CA TYR A 201 7.41 -9.00 -1.66
C TYR A 201 8.87 -9.45 -1.73
N THR A 202 9.20 -10.68 -1.34
CA THR A 202 10.54 -11.25 -1.52
C THR A 202 10.85 -11.47 -3.00
N ASP A 203 9.90 -12.05 -3.73
CA ASP A 203 10.05 -12.26 -5.17
C ASP A 203 10.04 -10.92 -5.92
N LEU A 204 9.20 -9.98 -5.51
CA LEU A 204 9.14 -8.64 -6.09
C LEU A 204 10.46 -7.87 -5.89
N GLY A 205 11.04 -7.97 -4.70
CA GLY A 205 12.35 -7.38 -4.40
C GLY A 205 13.47 -7.97 -5.28
N SER A 206 13.45 -9.28 -5.52
CA SER A 206 14.40 -9.94 -6.43
C SER A 206 14.23 -9.42 -7.86
N GLN A 207 13.00 -9.31 -8.35
CA GLN A 207 12.72 -8.73 -9.68
C GLN A 207 13.16 -7.27 -9.78
N THR A 208 12.99 -6.49 -8.70
CA THR A 208 13.46 -5.09 -8.67
C THR A 208 14.98 -5.02 -8.76
N ALA A 209 15.68 -5.91 -8.06
CA ALA A 209 17.15 -5.98 -8.11
C ALA A 209 17.67 -6.40 -9.50
N ASP A 210 16.92 -7.21 -10.25
CA ASP A 210 17.27 -7.60 -11.62
C ASP A 210 17.13 -6.43 -12.61
N LEU A 211 16.35 -5.39 -12.25
CA LEU A 211 16.19 -4.17 -13.05
C LEU A 211 17.23 -3.08 -12.73
N ALA A 212 17.83 -3.14 -11.55
CA ALA A 212 18.82 -2.17 -11.08
C ALA A 212 20.23 -2.54 -11.52
#